data_634b7beddef2cd4fa0f96accb3004026
#
_entry.id   634b7beddef2cd4fa0f96accb3004026
#
_cell.length_a   1.000
_cell.length_b   1.000
_cell.length_c   1.000
_cell.angle_alpha   90.00
_cell.angle_beta   90.00
_cell.angle_gamma   90.00
#
_symmetry.space_group_name_H-M   'P 1'
#
loop_
_entity.id
_entity.type
_entity.pdbx_description
1 polymer ?
#
loop_
_entity_poly.entity_id
_entity_poly.type
_entity_poly.pdbx_seq_one_letter_code
_entity_poly.pdbx_strand_id
1 'polypeptide(L)'
;KKRIDESYMLHGPYIKRIDDQTIEEGFFYFGLKHGRWVRLNRSDILQDKETYFMGWLNESIRFFWDPKKENLKEIIPIKYGEKNGMYYAFHLNGNLAAKGEYQFNNKIGVWIEYHSKNGKKKREIKYNKDPYNKNKTYISREWNLNGKLIYDRDLFLKKINK
;
A
#
# COMPACT_ATOMS: atom_id res chain seq x y z
N LYS A 1 -15.37 -50.24 -8.97
CA LYS A 1 -14.71 -49.63 -7.79
C LYS A 1 -14.68 -48.13 -8.02
N LYS A 2 -15.55 -47.36 -7.36
CA LYS A 2 -15.43 -45.86 -7.29
C LYS A 2 -14.16 -45.57 -6.53
N ARG A 3 -13.20 -44.86 -7.17
CA ARG A 3 -12.12 -44.17 -6.47
C ARG A 3 -12.79 -43.04 -5.70
N ILE A 4 -12.74 -43.10 -4.40
CA ILE A 4 -13.03 -41.94 -3.53
C ILE A 4 -11.77 -41.10 -3.67
N ASP A 5 -11.92 -39.94 -4.31
CA ASP A 5 -10.86 -38.94 -4.41
C ASP A 5 -10.81 -38.24 -3.03
N GLU A 6 -9.92 -38.75 -2.17
CA GLU A 6 -9.68 -38.13 -0.86
C GLU A 6 -8.83 -36.86 -1.09
N SER A 7 -9.50 -35.75 -1.36
CA SER A 7 -8.85 -34.45 -1.39
C SER A 7 -8.56 -33.99 0.03
N TYR A 8 -7.31 -34.12 0.47
CA TYR A 8 -6.89 -33.58 1.76
C TYR A 8 -6.69 -32.07 1.67
N MET A 9 -7.35 -31.34 2.56
CA MET A 9 -7.15 -29.90 2.71
C MET A 9 -5.88 -29.64 3.54
N LEU A 10 -4.97 -28.83 3.03
CA LEU A 10 -3.77 -28.44 3.76
C LEU A 10 -4.14 -27.69 5.05
N HIS A 11 -3.64 -28.16 6.19
CA HIS A 11 -3.82 -27.51 7.48
C HIS A 11 -2.58 -27.71 8.34
N GLY A 12 -1.99 -26.62 8.86
CA GLY A 12 -0.80 -26.68 9.69
C GLY A 12 0.43 -26.03 9.04
N PRO A 13 1.61 -26.24 9.65
CA PRO A 13 2.87 -25.73 9.13
C PRO A 13 3.18 -26.26 7.74
N TYR A 14 3.72 -25.40 6.89
CA TYR A 14 4.14 -25.69 5.54
C TYR A 14 5.60 -25.35 5.34
N ILE A 15 6.38 -26.26 4.79
CA ILE A 15 7.77 -26.08 4.41
C ILE A 15 7.96 -26.64 3.01
N LYS A 16 8.44 -25.82 2.08
CA LYS A 16 8.86 -26.25 0.76
C LYS A 16 10.38 -26.28 0.69
N ARG A 17 10.95 -27.41 0.24
CA ARG A 17 12.39 -27.59 0.07
C ARG A 17 12.74 -27.90 -1.38
N ILE A 18 13.91 -27.46 -1.80
CA ILE A 18 14.58 -27.87 -3.05
C ILE A 18 16.01 -28.21 -2.67
N ASP A 19 16.47 -29.44 -3.04
CA ASP A 19 17.81 -29.95 -2.72
C ASP A 19 18.15 -29.78 -1.20
N ASP A 20 17.20 -30.20 -0.32
CA ASP A 20 17.25 -30.09 1.15
C ASP A 20 17.27 -28.66 1.72
N GLN A 21 17.27 -27.64 0.87
CA GLN A 21 17.21 -26.25 1.32
C GLN A 21 15.75 -25.75 1.40
N THR A 22 15.38 -25.13 2.51
CA THR A 22 14.07 -24.49 2.67
C THR A 22 14.00 -23.24 1.79
N ILE A 23 13.02 -23.19 0.91
CA ILE A 23 12.80 -22.04 0.01
C ILE A 23 11.51 -21.27 0.31
N GLU A 24 10.55 -21.91 0.95
CA GLU A 24 9.31 -21.25 1.39
C GLU A 24 8.81 -21.93 2.67
N GLU A 25 8.37 -21.14 3.63
CA GLU A 25 7.72 -21.62 4.84
C GLU A 25 6.53 -20.73 5.24
N GLY A 26 5.56 -21.33 5.91
CA GLY A 26 4.36 -20.64 6.34
C GLY A 26 3.39 -21.58 7.06
N PHE A 27 2.15 -21.16 7.12
CA PHE A 27 1.08 -21.93 7.73
C PHE A 27 -0.18 -21.91 6.86
N PHE A 28 -0.79 -23.06 6.65
CA PHE A 28 -2.10 -23.18 6.05
C PHE A 28 -3.19 -23.33 7.10
N TYR A 29 -4.27 -22.57 6.96
CA TYR A 29 -5.48 -22.70 7.74
C TYR A 29 -6.64 -23.07 6.82
N PHE A 30 -7.11 -24.31 6.90
CA PHE A 30 -8.14 -24.85 6.00
C PHE A 30 -7.87 -24.54 4.51
N GLY A 31 -6.70 -24.92 4.03
CA GLY A 31 -6.28 -24.73 2.63
C GLY A 31 -5.89 -23.30 2.25
N LEU A 32 -6.02 -22.33 3.14
CA LEU A 32 -5.72 -20.91 2.90
C LEU A 32 -4.41 -20.51 3.58
N LYS A 33 -3.58 -19.71 2.91
CA LYS A 33 -2.41 -19.09 3.55
C LYS A 33 -2.86 -18.26 4.75
N HIS A 34 -2.20 -18.45 5.91
CA HIS A 34 -2.50 -17.72 7.14
C HIS A 34 -1.22 -17.39 7.91
N GLY A 35 -1.22 -16.24 8.60
CA GLY A 35 -0.05 -15.78 9.35
C GLY A 35 1.11 -15.40 8.44
N ARG A 36 2.32 -15.51 8.98
CA ARG A 36 3.56 -15.12 8.31
C ARG A 36 3.98 -16.19 7.30
N TRP A 37 4.35 -15.73 6.09
CA TRP A 37 4.98 -16.50 5.03
C TRP A 37 6.31 -15.88 4.68
N VAL A 38 7.33 -16.71 4.47
CA VAL A 38 8.67 -16.25 4.08
C VAL A 38 9.16 -17.07 2.88
N ARG A 39 9.90 -16.42 2.00
CA ARG A 39 10.65 -17.03 0.90
C ARG A 39 12.14 -16.79 1.10
N LEU A 40 12.91 -17.82 0.94
CA LEU A 40 14.36 -17.82 1.07
C LEU A 40 14.99 -18.15 -0.27
N ASN A 41 16.19 -17.65 -0.52
CA ASN A 41 17.01 -18.16 -1.63
C ASN A 41 17.80 -19.40 -1.21
N ARG A 42 18.57 -19.96 -2.14
CA ARG A 42 19.41 -21.13 -1.88
C ARG A 42 20.55 -20.91 -0.86
N SER A 43 20.78 -19.69 -0.42
CA SER A 43 21.77 -19.34 0.61
C SER A 43 21.10 -18.94 1.93
N ASP A 44 19.86 -19.38 2.17
CA ASP A 44 19.03 -19.06 3.33
C ASP A 44 18.81 -17.56 3.57
N ILE A 45 19.01 -16.72 2.53
CA ILE A 45 18.77 -15.29 2.61
C ILE A 45 17.30 -15.00 2.33
N LEU A 46 16.67 -14.26 3.23
CA LEU A 46 15.28 -13.82 3.11
C LEU A 46 15.09 -12.98 1.83
N GLN A 47 14.25 -13.47 0.91
CA GLN A 47 13.88 -12.79 -0.32
C GLN A 47 12.58 -12.00 -0.15
N ASP A 48 11.63 -12.59 0.57
CA ASP A 48 10.31 -12.03 0.71
C ASP A 48 9.66 -12.44 2.03
N LYS A 49 8.82 -11.57 2.55
CA LYS A 49 8.04 -11.81 3.76
C LYS A 49 6.67 -11.20 3.57
N GLU A 50 5.65 -12.03 3.68
CA GLU A 50 4.26 -11.66 3.52
C GLU A 50 3.44 -12.11 4.73
N THR A 51 2.40 -11.36 5.05
CA THR A 51 1.44 -11.75 6.09
C THR A 51 0.07 -11.93 5.47
N TYR A 52 -0.54 -13.09 5.72
CA TYR A 52 -1.86 -13.43 5.21
C TYR A 52 -2.88 -13.59 6.33
N PHE A 53 -4.12 -13.24 6.05
CA PHE A 53 -5.28 -13.56 6.89
C PHE A 53 -6.32 -14.28 6.04
N MET A 54 -6.56 -15.57 6.31
CA MET A 54 -7.52 -16.41 5.60
C MET A 54 -7.39 -16.32 4.07
N GLY A 55 -6.16 -16.45 3.57
CA GLY A 55 -5.82 -16.37 2.15
C GLY A 55 -5.63 -14.95 1.59
N TRP A 56 -6.04 -13.93 2.30
CA TRP A 56 -5.92 -12.53 1.88
C TRP A 56 -4.62 -11.90 2.36
N LEU A 57 -3.90 -11.23 1.48
CA LEU A 57 -2.72 -10.46 1.84
C LEU A 57 -3.12 -9.34 2.83
N ASN A 58 -2.40 -9.27 3.95
CA ASN A 58 -2.66 -8.34 5.05
C ASN A 58 -1.36 -7.64 5.47
N GLU A 59 -0.68 -7.03 4.51
CA GLU A 59 0.58 -6.33 4.72
C GLU A 59 0.74 -5.21 3.68
N SER A 60 1.46 -4.13 4.07
CA SER A 60 1.77 -3.05 3.13
C SER A 60 2.80 -3.48 2.09
N ILE A 61 2.50 -3.21 0.82
CA ILE A 61 3.42 -3.42 -0.29
C ILE A 61 4.37 -2.22 -0.35
N ARG A 62 5.68 -2.48 -0.46
CA ARG A 62 6.72 -1.46 -0.60
C ARG A 62 7.33 -1.53 -1.97
N PHE A 63 7.41 -0.38 -2.64
CA PHE A 63 8.16 -0.21 -3.88
C PHE A 63 9.38 0.67 -3.64
N PHE A 64 10.43 0.43 -4.39
CA PHE A 64 11.70 1.12 -4.25
C PHE A 64 12.11 1.75 -5.59
N TRP A 65 12.91 2.82 -5.53
CA TRP A 65 13.47 3.47 -6.70
C TRP A 65 14.62 2.66 -7.33
N ASP A 66 15.27 1.81 -6.52
CA ASP A 66 16.44 1.05 -6.88
C ASP A 66 16.26 -0.46 -6.62
N PRO A 67 16.98 -1.33 -7.40
CA PRO A 67 16.91 -2.77 -7.21
C PRO A 67 17.45 -3.28 -5.87
N LYS A 68 18.32 -2.49 -5.20
CA LYS A 68 18.89 -2.85 -3.89
C LYS A 68 17.92 -2.63 -2.74
N LYS A 69 16.77 -2.00 -3.03
CA LYS A 69 15.72 -1.68 -2.04
C LYS A 69 16.20 -0.74 -0.91
N GLU A 70 17.11 0.17 -1.23
CA GLU A 70 17.64 1.17 -0.29
C GLU A 70 16.77 2.43 -0.28
N ASN A 71 16.25 2.84 -1.43
CA ASN A 71 15.48 4.07 -1.60
C ASN A 71 13.99 3.78 -1.78
N LEU A 72 13.23 3.95 -0.73
CA LEU A 72 11.80 3.70 -0.72
C LEU A 72 11.07 4.69 -1.65
N LYS A 73 10.21 4.16 -2.53
CA LYS A 73 9.39 4.92 -3.48
C LYS A 73 7.97 5.11 -2.97
N GLU A 74 7.34 4.04 -2.55
CA GLU A 74 5.96 4.11 -2.01
C GLU A 74 5.64 2.93 -1.08
N ILE A 75 4.70 3.19 -0.18
CA ILE A 75 4.08 2.21 0.71
C ILE A 75 2.59 2.19 0.42
N ILE A 76 2.10 1.06 -0.09
CA ILE A 76 0.68 0.84 -0.36
C ILE A 76 0.12 -0.03 0.76
N PRO A 77 -0.80 0.47 1.59
CA PRO A 77 -1.41 -0.32 2.65
C PRO A 77 -2.36 -1.36 2.05
N ILE A 78 -2.14 -2.64 2.38
CA ILE A 78 -3.03 -3.73 1.97
C ILE A 78 -3.65 -4.35 3.21
N LYS A 79 -4.96 -4.49 3.21
CA LYS A 79 -5.72 -5.20 4.22
C LYS A 79 -6.82 -6.02 3.55
N TYR A 80 -6.85 -7.30 3.84
CA TYR A 80 -7.76 -8.26 3.19
C TYR A 80 -7.68 -8.24 1.66
N GLY A 81 -6.45 -8.07 1.10
CA GLY A 81 -6.21 -8.05 -0.34
C GLY A 81 -6.54 -6.73 -1.04
N GLU A 82 -7.06 -5.74 -0.35
CA GLU A 82 -7.43 -4.43 -0.89
C GLU A 82 -6.57 -3.30 -0.33
N LYS A 83 -6.41 -2.21 -1.12
CA LYS A 83 -5.79 -0.98 -0.61
C LYS A 83 -6.68 -0.39 0.47
N ASN A 84 -6.20 -0.41 1.73
CA ASN A 84 -6.97 0.04 2.89
C ASN A 84 -6.02 0.55 3.98
N GLY A 85 -6.09 1.84 4.30
CA GLY A 85 -5.24 2.51 5.29
C GLY A 85 -4.39 3.63 4.70
N MET A 86 -3.35 4.03 5.43
CA MET A 86 -2.49 5.16 5.06
C MET A 86 -1.48 4.80 3.98
N TYR A 87 -1.51 5.57 2.89
CA TYR A 87 -0.57 5.55 1.79
C TYR A 87 0.52 6.61 1.96
N TYR A 88 1.74 6.26 1.57
CA TYR A 88 2.88 7.18 1.54
C TYR A 88 3.65 6.99 0.24
N ALA A 89 4.08 8.11 -0.37
CA ALA A 89 5.03 8.11 -1.47
C ALA A 89 6.20 9.05 -1.15
N PHE A 90 7.38 8.73 -1.67
CA PHE A 90 8.61 9.45 -1.42
C PHE A 90 9.28 9.86 -2.73
N HIS A 91 9.90 11.01 -2.74
CA HIS A 91 10.80 11.43 -3.80
C HIS A 91 12.12 10.64 -3.73
N LEU A 92 12.88 10.62 -4.82
CA LEU A 92 14.19 9.94 -4.86
C LEU A 92 15.18 10.44 -3.79
N ASN A 93 15.04 11.69 -3.34
CA ASN A 93 15.85 12.26 -2.25
C ASN A 93 15.36 11.88 -0.84
N GLY A 94 14.40 10.95 -0.72
CA GLY A 94 13.82 10.48 0.54
C GLY A 94 12.75 11.38 1.16
N ASN A 95 12.55 12.60 0.64
CA ASN A 95 11.49 13.47 1.12
C ASN A 95 10.10 12.89 0.78
N LEU A 96 9.13 13.11 1.66
CA LEU A 96 7.75 12.73 1.42
C LEU A 96 7.22 13.42 0.15
N ALA A 97 6.69 12.65 -0.79
CA ALA A 97 6.11 13.14 -2.04
C ALA A 97 4.59 13.28 -1.95
N ALA A 98 3.92 12.30 -1.33
CA ALA A 98 2.49 12.33 -1.12
C ALA A 98 2.09 11.46 0.08
N LYS A 99 0.95 11.79 0.69
CA LYS A 99 0.26 10.93 1.66
C LYS A 99 -1.24 11.08 1.55
N GLY A 100 -1.97 10.04 1.91
CA GLY A 100 -3.42 10.02 1.91
C GLY A 100 -3.94 8.69 2.44
N GLU A 101 -5.22 8.48 2.34
CA GLU A 101 -5.87 7.27 2.83
C GLU A 101 -6.60 6.55 1.70
N TYR A 102 -6.45 5.22 1.68
CA TYR A 102 -7.24 4.33 0.86
C TYR A 102 -8.31 3.62 1.70
N GLN A 103 -9.47 3.43 1.12
CA GLN A 103 -10.49 2.53 1.62
C GLN A 103 -11.12 1.78 0.45
N PHE A 104 -11.16 0.45 0.51
CA PHE A 104 -11.68 -0.42 -0.54
C PHE A 104 -11.14 -0.04 -1.93
N ASN A 105 -9.81 0.03 -2.06
CA ASN A 105 -9.06 0.41 -3.28
C ASN A 105 -9.25 1.86 -3.75
N ASN A 106 -10.11 2.66 -3.12
CA ASN A 106 -10.40 4.03 -3.50
C ASN A 106 -9.71 5.04 -2.58
N LYS A 107 -9.26 6.17 -3.15
CA LYS A 107 -8.75 7.30 -2.39
C LYS A 107 -9.89 8.00 -1.66
N ILE A 108 -9.72 8.29 -0.37
CA ILE A 108 -10.69 9.01 0.45
C ILE A 108 -10.06 10.18 1.17
N GLY A 109 -10.89 11.10 1.64
CA GLY A 109 -10.50 12.19 2.53
C GLY A 109 -9.53 13.19 1.89
N VAL A 110 -8.51 13.61 2.64
CA VAL A 110 -7.54 14.62 2.21
C VAL A 110 -6.23 13.96 1.82
N TRP A 111 -5.82 14.18 0.58
CA TRP A 111 -4.50 13.80 0.07
C TRP A 111 -3.60 15.02 -0.01
N ILE A 112 -2.36 14.88 0.42
CA ILE A 112 -1.39 15.96 0.47
C ILE A 112 -0.19 15.56 -0.39
N GLU A 113 0.20 16.44 -1.31
CA GLU A 113 1.44 16.35 -2.08
C GLU A 113 2.46 17.36 -1.55
N TYR A 114 3.72 17.05 -1.70
CA TYR A 114 4.85 17.83 -1.20
C TYR A 114 5.85 18.15 -2.30
N HIS A 115 6.53 19.28 -2.18
CA HIS A 115 7.62 19.64 -3.07
C HIS A 115 8.87 18.79 -2.79
N SER A 116 9.50 18.25 -3.84
CA SER A 116 10.71 17.41 -3.72
C SER A 116 11.90 18.18 -3.13
N LYS A 117 12.03 19.46 -3.46
CA LYS A 117 13.17 20.28 -3.11
C LYS A 117 13.28 20.58 -1.61
N ASN A 118 12.17 20.82 -0.94
CA ASN A 118 12.17 21.32 0.45
C ASN A 118 11.16 20.65 1.37
N GLY A 119 10.41 19.65 0.88
CA GLY A 119 9.42 18.90 1.68
C GLY A 119 8.20 19.70 2.14
N LYS A 120 8.06 20.97 1.69
CA LYS A 120 6.87 21.77 2.02
C LYS A 120 5.65 21.27 1.26
N LYS A 121 4.46 21.52 1.78
CA LYS A 121 3.21 21.22 1.11
C LYS A 121 3.17 21.89 -0.27
N LYS A 122 2.74 21.13 -1.29
CA LYS A 122 2.52 21.57 -2.66
C LYS A 122 1.04 21.76 -2.94
N ARG A 123 0.23 20.74 -2.63
CA ARG A 123 -1.23 20.82 -2.78
C ARG A 123 -1.96 19.90 -1.84
N GLU A 124 -3.20 20.25 -1.55
CA GLU A 124 -4.20 19.41 -0.92
C GLU A 124 -5.30 19.07 -1.91
N ILE A 125 -5.60 17.79 -2.04
CA ILE A 125 -6.67 17.26 -2.91
C ILE A 125 -7.70 16.62 -1.99
N LYS A 126 -8.96 17.03 -2.13
CA LYS A 126 -10.07 16.41 -1.39
C LYS A 126 -10.77 15.39 -2.25
N TYR A 127 -10.82 14.17 -1.75
CA TYR A 127 -11.65 13.07 -2.25
C TYR A 127 -12.89 12.93 -1.38
N ASN A 128 -13.92 12.25 -1.90
CA ASN A 128 -15.07 11.93 -1.08
C ASN A 128 -14.66 11.06 0.11
N LYS A 129 -15.36 11.18 1.23
CA LYS A 129 -15.16 10.28 2.37
C LYS A 129 -15.79 8.91 2.13
N ASP A 130 -16.86 8.85 1.33
CA ASP A 130 -17.46 7.61 0.88
C ASP A 130 -16.63 7.05 -0.29
N PRO A 131 -16.01 5.86 -0.14
CA PRO A 131 -15.13 5.27 -1.15
C PRO A 131 -15.85 4.91 -2.46
N TYR A 132 -17.16 4.72 -2.42
CA TYR A 132 -17.97 4.37 -3.59
C TYR A 132 -18.49 5.59 -4.35
N ASN A 133 -18.45 6.78 -3.75
CA ASN A 133 -18.88 8.02 -4.38
C ASN A 133 -17.69 8.73 -5.04
N LYS A 134 -17.52 8.52 -6.35
CA LYS A 134 -16.44 9.12 -7.16
C LYS A 134 -16.63 10.61 -7.48
N ASN A 135 -17.78 11.18 -7.15
CA ASN A 135 -18.06 12.59 -7.41
C ASN A 135 -17.31 13.49 -6.41
N LYS A 136 -16.89 14.67 -6.90
CA LYS A 136 -16.29 15.75 -6.09
C LYS A 136 -14.83 15.53 -5.64
N THR A 137 -13.96 15.05 -6.54
CA THR A 137 -12.50 15.21 -6.34
C THR A 137 -12.10 16.61 -6.81
N TYR A 138 -11.41 17.36 -5.93
CA TYR A 138 -10.95 18.71 -6.28
C TYR A 138 -9.71 19.10 -5.46
N ILE A 139 -8.92 20.02 -6.03
CA ILE A 139 -7.82 20.67 -5.32
C ILE A 139 -8.44 21.69 -4.36
N SER A 140 -8.18 21.54 -3.07
CA SER A 140 -8.65 22.48 -2.04
C SER A 140 -7.69 23.64 -1.83
N ARG A 141 -6.37 23.36 -1.86
CA ARG A 141 -5.32 24.37 -1.64
C ARG A 141 -4.06 24.03 -2.44
N GLU A 142 -3.32 25.07 -2.83
CA GLU A 142 -1.98 24.93 -3.41
C GLU A 142 -1.01 25.95 -2.82
N TRP A 143 0.24 25.56 -2.69
CA TRP A 143 1.35 26.37 -2.20
C TRP A 143 2.53 26.34 -3.16
N ASN A 144 3.21 27.46 -3.30
CA ASN A 144 4.47 27.52 -4.04
C ASN A 144 5.65 26.91 -3.26
N LEU A 145 6.82 26.85 -3.89
CA LEU A 145 8.04 26.32 -3.26
C LEU A 145 8.43 27.05 -1.96
N ASN A 146 8.11 28.33 -1.83
CA ASN A 146 8.41 29.10 -0.62
C ASN A 146 7.42 28.81 0.52
N GLY A 147 6.35 28.03 0.25
CA GLY A 147 5.29 27.72 1.20
C GLY A 147 4.18 28.79 1.28
N LYS A 148 4.19 29.77 0.35
CA LYS A 148 3.11 30.76 0.23
C LYS A 148 1.89 30.10 -0.42
N LEU A 149 0.71 30.29 0.20
CA LEU A 149 -0.56 29.84 -0.36
C LEU A 149 -0.87 30.64 -1.64
N ILE A 150 -1.03 29.93 -2.76
CA ILE A 150 -1.31 30.51 -4.09
C ILE A 150 -2.73 30.23 -4.56
N TYR A 151 -3.36 29.20 -4.03
CA TYR A 151 -4.75 28.87 -4.33
C TYR A 151 -5.45 28.33 -3.06
N ASP A 152 -6.66 28.86 -2.80
CA ASP A 152 -7.59 28.34 -1.80
C ASP A 152 -9.00 28.38 -2.40
N ARG A 153 -9.59 27.20 -2.57
CA ARG A 153 -10.89 27.06 -3.21
C ARG A 153 -12.00 27.79 -2.46
N ASP A 154 -11.99 27.77 -1.14
CA ASP A 154 -13.06 28.36 -0.32
C ASP A 154 -13.01 29.88 -0.43
N LEU A 155 -11.81 30.46 -0.49
CA LEU A 155 -11.62 31.89 -0.74
C LEU A 155 -12.01 32.30 -2.16
N PHE A 156 -11.70 31.44 -3.15
CA PHE A 156 -12.04 31.68 -4.55
C PHE A 156 -13.57 31.69 -4.77
N LEU A 157 -14.28 30.71 -4.22
CA LEU A 157 -15.73 30.61 -4.32
C LEU A 157 -16.45 31.79 -3.62
N LYS A 158 -15.92 32.26 -2.49
CA LYS A 158 -16.45 33.45 -1.80
C LYS A 158 -16.30 34.74 -2.62
N LYS A 159 -15.31 34.82 -3.52
CA LYS A 159 -15.11 35.98 -4.40
C LYS A 159 -16.07 35.99 -5.60
N ILE A 160 -16.45 34.81 -6.09
CA ILE A 160 -17.36 34.68 -7.25
C ILE A 160 -18.83 34.90 -6.83
N ASN A 161 -19.18 34.54 -5.60
CA ASN A 161 -20.54 34.64 -5.09
C ASN A 161 -20.85 36.00 -4.42
N LYS A 162 -19.97 36.99 -4.57
CA LYS A 162 -20.18 38.40 -4.26
C LYS A 162 -20.40 39.21 -5.54
#